data_4c009ad918b5ba4269905dbd0fa7db7e
#
_entry.id   4c009ad918b5ba4269905dbd0fa7db7e
#
_cell.length_a   1.000
_cell.length_b   1.000
_cell.length_c   1.000
_cell.angle_alpha   90.00
_cell.angle_beta   90.00
_cell.angle_gamma   90.00
#
_symmetry.space_group_name_H-M   'P 1'
#
loop_
_entity.id
_entity.type
_entity.pdbx_description
1 polymer ?
#
loop_
_entity_poly.entity_id
_entity_poly.type
_entity_poly.pdbx_seq_one_letter_code
_entity_poly.pdbx_strand_id
1 'polypeptide(L)'
;MAQIRIGRRGAGRARTRPDRVLADKAYSTRKIRVSVRSRAIKATIPEPSNQIAGRLARARAGGRPPKFDAESYKDRNTIERAINRLRGYRAVATRYDKREFVYRGTIDVASIGIWLRNPTGNDPRDTP
;
A
#
# COMPACT_ATOMS: atom_id res chain seq x y z
N MET A 1 -3.18 -10.54 -4.03
CA MET A 1 -3.58 -10.48 -2.60
C MET A 1 -3.91 -11.84 -1.96
N ALA A 2 -4.18 -12.88 -2.72
CA ALA A 2 -4.50 -14.21 -2.16
C ALA A 2 -3.34 -14.92 -1.44
N GLN A 3 -2.10 -14.52 -1.68
CA GLN A 3 -0.90 -15.16 -1.12
C GLN A 3 -0.34 -14.52 0.15
N ILE A 4 -0.89 -13.37 0.58
CA ILE A 4 -0.41 -12.71 1.79
C ILE A 4 -0.98 -13.41 3.02
N ARG A 5 -0.08 -13.98 3.84
CA ARG A 5 -0.40 -14.59 5.14
C ARG A 5 0.49 -13.98 6.21
N ILE A 6 -0.12 -13.30 7.16
CA ILE A 6 0.58 -12.69 8.29
C ILE A 6 0.32 -13.54 9.53
N GLY A 7 1.36 -14.16 10.08
CA GLY A 7 1.30 -14.90 11.34
C GLY A 7 0.83 -13.99 12.49
N ARG A 8 0.10 -14.55 13.45
CA ARG A 8 -0.23 -13.85 14.70
C ARG A 8 0.83 -14.17 15.73
N ARG A 9 1.08 -13.24 16.66
CA ARG A 9 1.99 -13.46 17.81
C ARG A 9 1.46 -14.48 18.84
N GLY A 10 0.20 -14.93 18.70
CA GLY A 10 -0.46 -15.93 19.56
C GLY A 10 -1.18 -16.98 18.74
N ALA A 11 -1.88 -17.91 19.43
CA ALA A 11 -2.67 -18.94 18.80
C ALA A 11 -3.72 -18.34 17.85
N GLY A 12 -3.91 -18.94 16.70
CA GLY A 12 -4.95 -18.55 15.74
C GLY A 12 -4.49 -18.61 14.28
N ARG A 13 -5.46 -18.60 13.38
CA ARG A 13 -5.23 -18.63 11.94
C ARG A 13 -4.52 -17.37 11.46
N ALA A 14 -3.56 -17.53 10.55
CA ALA A 14 -2.86 -16.41 9.91
C ALA A 14 -3.85 -15.43 9.26
N ARG A 15 -3.54 -14.14 9.35
CA ARG A 15 -4.36 -13.07 8.77
C ARG A 15 -4.12 -12.98 7.27
N THR A 16 -5.16 -13.12 6.48
CA THR A 16 -5.10 -13.09 5.01
C THR A 16 -5.76 -11.86 4.41
N ARG A 17 -6.41 -11.04 5.25
CA ARG A 17 -7.16 -9.86 4.81
C ARG A 17 -6.71 -8.63 5.61
N PRO A 18 -6.29 -7.53 4.94
CA PRO A 18 -6.03 -6.27 5.60
C PRO A 18 -7.35 -5.59 6.01
N ASP A 19 -7.30 -4.71 6.99
CA ASP A 19 -8.46 -3.91 7.39
C ASP A 19 -8.72 -2.79 6.39
N ARG A 20 -7.65 -2.23 5.82
CA ARG A 20 -7.69 -1.10 4.90
C ARG A 20 -6.66 -1.28 3.80
N VAL A 21 -7.00 -0.77 2.61
CA VAL A 21 -6.09 -0.61 1.48
C VAL A 21 -6.00 0.86 1.13
N LEU A 22 -4.79 1.39 1.12
CA LEU A 22 -4.46 2.71 0.60
C LEU A 22 -3.83 2.52 -0.77
N ALA A 23 -4.35 3.15 -1.80
CA ALA A 23 -3.80 3.04 -3.14
C ALA A 23 -3.90 4.35 -3.91
N ASP A 24 -3.08 4.51 -4.95
CA ASP A 24 -3.09 5.65 -5.83
C ASP A 24 -4.37 5.70 -6.69
N LYS A 25 -4.68 6.89 -7.22
CA LYS A 25 -5.80 7.14 -8.14
C LYS A 25 -5.84 6.21 -9.35
N ALA A 26 -4.68 5.70 -9.80
CA ALA A 26 -4.58 4.70 -10.87
C ALA A 26 -5.35 3.40 -10.55
N TYR A 27 -5.50 3.07 -9.26
CA TYR A 27 -6.25 1.89 -8.80
C TYR A 27 -7.75 2.16 -8.59
N SER A 28 -8.26 3.34 -8.99
CA SER A 28 -9.66 3.75 -8.78
C SER A 28 -10.64 3.13 -9.79
N THR A 29 -10.39 1.93 -10.28
CA THR A 29 -11.29 1.25 -11.20
C THR A 29 -12.48 0.61 -10.47
N ARG A 30 -13.65 0.55 -11.14
CA ARG A 30 -14.84 -0.11 -10.60
C ARG A 30 -14.56 -1.56 -10.17
N LYS A 31 -13.79 -2.30 -11.00
CA LYS A 31 -13.42 -3.69 -10.74
C LYS A 31 -12.66 -3.83 -9.42
N ILE A 32 -11.66 -2.99 -9.18
CA ILE A 32 -10.85 -3.00 -7.95
C ILE A 32 -11.71 -2.63 -6.75
N ARG A 33 -12.51 -1.55 -6.85
CA ARG A 33 -13.40 -1.13 -5.74
C ARG A 33 -14.43 -2.19 -5.37
N VAL A 34 -15.01 -2.88 -6.36
CA VAL A 34 -15.94 -4.00 -6.13
C VAL A 34 -15.21 -5.17 -5.44
N SER A 35 -14.04 -5.56 -5.96
CA SER A 35 -13.23 -6.64 -5.38
C SER A 35 -12.79 -6.37 -3.94
N VAL A 36 -12.44 -5.13 -3.59
CA VAL A 36 -12.06 -4.75 -2.23
C VAL A 36 -13.28 -4.75 -1.31
N ARG A 37 -14.42 -4.26 -1.81
CA ARG A 37 -15.68 -4.21 -1.06
C ARG A 37 -16.24 -5.63 -0.79
N SER A 38 -16.22 -6.52 -1.78
CA SER A 38 -16.69 -7.91 -1.61
C SER A 38 -15.89 -8.67 -0.56
N ARG A 39 -14.66 -8.26 -0.29
CA ARG A 39 -13.80 -8.79 0.77
C ARG A 39 -13.95 -8.05 2.10
N ALA A 40 -14.90 -7.12 2.23
CA ALA A 40 -15.12 -6.26 3.39
C ALA A 40 -13.84 -5.51 3.83
N ILE A 41 -13.01 -5.05 2.87
CA ILE A 41 -11.81 -4.26 3.10
C ILE A 41 -12.16 -2.78 2.90
N LYS A 42 -11.76 -1.92 3.83
CA LYS A 42 -11.88 -0.47 3.67
C LYS A 42 -10.91 0.01 2.59
N ALA A 43 -11.39 0.71 1.57
CA ALA A 43 -10.55 1.28 0.52
C ALA A 43 -10.50 2.80 0.64
N THR A 44 -9.29 3.35 0.76
CA THR A 44 -9.03 4.78 0.64
C THR A 44 -8.22 5.00 -0.64
N ILE A 45 -8.94 5.26 -1.73
CA ILE A 45 -8.40 5.45 -3.07
C ILE A 45 -9.03 6.72 -3.62
N PRO A 46 -8.25 7.76 -3.99
CA PRO A 46 -8.81 8.98 -4.57
C PRO A 46 -9.47 8.70 -5.94
N GLU A 47 -10.45 9.51 -6.30
CA GLU A 47 -11.03 9.50 -7.65
C GLU A 47 -10.18 10.36 -8.59
N PRO A 48 -9.87 9.88 -9.79
CA PRO A 48 -9.33 10.72 -10.86
C PRO A 48 -10.36 11.74 -11.34
N SER A 49 -9.90 12.90 -11.83
CA SER A 49 -10.76 13.99 -12.29
C SER A 49 -11.76 13.59 -13.38
N ASN A 50 -11.35 12.72 -14.31
CA ASN A 50 -12.22 12.19 -15.35
C ASN A 50 -13.38 11.33 -14.80
N GLN A 51 -13.17 10.56 -13.74
CA GLN A 51 -14.24 9.80 -13.08
C GLN A 51 -15.21 10.73 -12.34
N ILE A 52 -14.69 11.78 -11.70
CA ILE A 52 -15.51 12.81 -11.06
C ILE A 52 -16.38 13.51 -12.10
N ALA A 53 -15.77 13.99 -13.19
CA ALA A 53 -16.49 14.67 -14.27
C ALA A 53 -17.56 13.76 -14.91
N GLY A 54 -17.21 12.51 -15.21
CA GLY A 54 -18.15 11.55 -15.77
C GLY A 54 -19.29 11.15 -14.82
N ARG A 55 -19.08 11.21 -13.50
CA ARG A 55 -20.13 11.02 -12.53
C ARG A 55 -21.06 12.22 -12.44
N LEU A 56 -20.51 13.44 -12.43
CA LEU A 56 -21.27 14.68 -12.39
C LEU A 56 -22.13 14.85 -13.66
N ALA A 57 -21.58 14.55 -14.83
CA ALA A 57 -22.30 14.62 -16.10
C ALA A 57 -23.54 13.69 -16.15
N ARG A 58 -23.52 12.59 -15.39
CA ARG A 58 -24.66 11.66 -15.26
C ARG A 58 -25.67 12.07 -14.20
N ALA A 59 -25.47 13.17 -13.50
CA ALA A 59 -26.32 13.68 -12.43
C ALA A 59 -26.78 12.58 -11.46
N ARG A 60 -28.09 12.35 -11.29
CA ARG A 60 -28.63 11.30 -10.40
C ARG A 60 -28.15 9.89 -10.76
N ALA A 61 -27.94 9.58 -12.03
CA ALA A 61 -27.43 8.27 -12.49
C ALA A 61 -25.95 8.07 -12.18
N GLY A 62 -25.21 9.13 -11.86
CA GLY A 62 -23.80 9.06 -11.49
C GLY A 62 -23.50 8.42 -10.14
N GLY A 63 -24.52 8.32 -9.27
CA GLY A 63 -24.43 7.68 -7.97
C GLY A 63 -23.63 8.47 -6.93
N ARG A 64 -23.57 7.89 -5.72
CA ARG A 64 -22.83 8.49 -4.58
C ARG A 64 -21.32 8.43 -4.81
N PRO A 65 -20.57 9.51 -4.52
CA PRO A 65 -19.11 9.49 -4.56
C PRO A 65 -18.53 8.44 -3.60
N PRO A 66 -17.41 7.81 -3.94
CA PRO A 66 -16.71 6.93 -3.02
C PRO A 66 -16.27 7.70 -1.78
N LYS A 67 -16.42 7.07 -0.60
CA LYS A 67 -15.91 7.66 0.63
C LYS A 67 -14.39 7.75 0.57
N PHE A 68 -13.86 8.94 0.76
CA PHE A 68 -12.42 9.20 0.82
C PHE A 68 -12.06 9.73 2.21
N ASP A 69 -11.06 9.11 2.83
CA ASP A 69 -10.53 9.46 4.15
C ASP A 69 -9.12 10.07 3.94
N ALA A 70 -9.06 11.39 3.96
CA ALA A 70 -7.83 12.14 3.67
C ALA A 70 -6.76 11.91 4.74
N GLU A 71 -7.14 11.81 6.01
CA GLU A 71 -6.18 11.56 7.09
C GLU A 71 -5.52 10.20 6.94
N SER A 72 -6.30 9.15 6.79
CA SER A 72 -5.74 7.82 6.53
C SER A 72 -4.95 7.76 5.22
N TYR A 73 -5.21 8.64 4.26
CA TYR A 73 -4.46 8.66 2.99
C TYR A 73 -3.04 9.19 3.16
N LYS A 74 -2.78 10.03 4.16
CA LYS A 74 -1.43 10.51 4.50
C LYS A 74 -0.48 9.35 4.85
N ASP A 75 -1.01 8.27 5.43
CA ASP A 75 -0.22 7.07 5.77
C ASP A 75 0.39 6.40 4.54
N ARG A 76 -0.13 6.66 3.33
CA ARG A 76 0.46 6.17 2.08
C ARG A 76 1.91 6.62 1.89
N ASN A 77 2.26 7.80 2.41
CA ASN A 77 3.61 8.33 2.35
C ASN A 77 4.65 7.42 3.05
N THR A 78 4.22 6.62 4.02
CA THR A 78 5.07 5.62 4.69
C THR A 78 5.63 4.60 3.71
N ILE A 79 4.84 4.17 2.72
CA ILE A 79 5.30 3.22 1.69
C ILE A 79 6.34 3.86 0.77
N GLU A 80 6.12 5.11 0.37
CA GLU A 80 7.08 5.85 -0.47
C GLU A 80 8.41 6.05 0.25
N ARG A 81 8.37 6.41 1.53
CA ARG A 81 9.56 6.52 2.39
C ARG A 81 10.27 5.17 2.54
N ALA A 82 9.53 4.08 2.77
CA ALA A 82 10.12 2.74 2.87
C ALA A 82 10.81 2.32 1.56
N ILE A 83 10.18 2.58 0.41
CA ILE A 83 10.79 2.30 -0.90
C ILE A 83 12.04 3.15 -1.12
N ASN A 84 12.02 4.43 -0.76
CA ASN A 84 13.17 5.31 -0.89
C ASN A 84 14.34 4.86 0.01
N ARG A 85 14.06 4.41 1.24
CA ARG A 85 15.07 3.82 2.12
C ARG A 85 15.69 2.55 1.51
N LEU A 86 14.86 1.66 0.95
CA LEU A 86 15.34 0.46 0.26
C LEU A 86 16.21 0.80 -0.96
N ARG A 87 15.85 1.82 -1.73
CA ARG A 87 16.64 2.31 -2.87
C ARG A 87 17.99 2.89 -2.45
N GLY A 88 18.16 3.32 -1.20
CA GLY A 88 19.45 3.72 -0.62
C GLY A 88 20.46 2.56 -0.52
N TYR A 89 20.00 1.32 -0.56
CA TYR A 89 20.87 0.15 -0.63
C TYR A 89 21.22 -0.13 -2.08
N ARG A 90 22.51 0.01 -2.44
CA ARG A 90 23.00 -0.17 -3.82
C ARG A 90 22.56 -1.52 -4.41
N ALA A 91 22.69 -2.60 -3.65
CA ALA A 91 22.31 -3.95 -4.09
C ALA A 91 20.82 -4.06 -4.46
N VAL A 92 19.93 -3.31 -3.80
CA VAL A 92 18.51 -3.24 -4.12
C VAL A 92 18.27 -2.33 -5.33
N ALA A 93 18.92 -1.16 -5.39
CA ALA A 93 18.71 -0.18 -6.43
C ALA A 93 19.18 -0.65 -7.80
N THR A 94 20.32 -1.33 -7.85
CA THR A 94 20.96 -1.74 -9.12
C THR A 94 20.43 -3.06 -9.67
N ARG A 95 19.80 -3.88 -8.82
CA ARG A 95 19.25 -5.19 -9.21
C ARG A 95 20.17 -6.01 -10.10
N TYR A 96 21.43 -6.18 -9.70
CA TYR A 96 22.39 -6.99 -10.43
C TYR A 96 21.98 -8.47 -10.49
N ASP A 97 21.35 -8.97 -9.43
CA ASP A 97 20.80 -10.32 -9.41
C ASP A 97 19.52 -10.42 -10.21
N LYS A 98 19.59 -11.16 -11.31
CA LYS A 98 18.44 -11.45 -12.17
C LYS A 98 17.57 -12.58 -11.63
N ARG A 99 18.09 -13.43 -10.73
CA ARG A 99 17.36 -14.51 -10.08
C ARG A 99 16.44 -13.96 -8.98
N GLU A 100 15.15 -14.22 -9.12
CA GLU A 100 14.11 -13.65 -8.24
C GLU A 100 14.38 -13.93 -6.76
N PHE A 101 14.73 -15.17 -6.41
CA PHE A 101 14.94 -15.55 -5.01
C PHE A 101 16.16 -14.87 -4.38
N VAL A 102 17.25 -14.65 -5.14
CA VAL A 102 18.43 -13.94 -4.65
C VAL A 102 18.11 -12.47 -4.43
N TYR A 103 17.47 -11.83 -5.41
CA TYR A 103 17.04 -10.43 -5.28
C TYR A 103 16.06 -10.23 -4.13
N ARG A 104 15.13 -11.17 -3.93
CA ARG A 104 14.21 -11.16 -2.78
C ARG A 104 14.96 -11.24 -1.46
N GLY A 105 15.94 -12.13 -1.34
CA GLY A 105 16.81 -12.22 -0.17
C GLY A 105 17.58 -10.91 0.10
N THR A 106 18.04 -10.24 -0.95
CA THR A 106 18.69 -8.92 -0.85
C THR A 106 17.74 -7.87 -0.27
N ILE A 107 16.48 -7.84 -0.72
CA ILE A 107 15.44 -6.94 -0.17
C ILE A 107 15.15 -7.27 1.29
N ASP A 108 15.07 -8.55 1.64
CA ASP A 108 14.80 -8.99 3.02
C ASP A 108 15.91 -8.55 3.96
N VAL A 109 17.18 -8.76 3.59
CA VAL A 109 18.36 -8.33 4.37
C VAL A 109 18.39 -6.79 4.51
N ALA A 110 18.12 -6.04 3.43
CA ALA A 110 18.06 -4.59 3.49
C ALA A 110 16.93 -4.12 4.42
N SER A 111 15.77 -4.77 4.36
CA SER A 111 14.62 -4.46 5.21
C SER A 111 14.91 -4.71 6.69
N ILE A 112 15.58 -5.83 7.01
CA ILE A 112 16.04 -6.13 8.37
C ILE A 112 17.04 -5.06 8.84
N GLY A 113 17.99 -4.68 7.99
CA GLY A 113 18.96 -3.63 8.30
C GLY A 113 18.31 -2.27 8.59
N ILE A 114 17.27 -1.90 7.82
CA ILE A 114 16.48 -0.68 8.08
C ILE A 114 15.78 -0.78 9.44
N TRP A 115 15.17 -1.91 9.72
CA TRP A 115 14.42 -2.12 10.95
C TRP A 115 15.32 -2.11 12.19
N LEU A 116 16.49 -2.74 12.13
CA LEU A 116 17.46 -2.77 13.25
C LEU A 116 18.05 -1.39 13.55
N ARG A 117 18.22 -0.54 12.54
CA ARG A 117 18.70 0.85 12.73
C ARG A 117 17.67 1.75 13.38
N ASN A 118 16.38 1.43 13.23
CA ASN A 118 15.27 2.24 13.69
C ASN A 118 14.18 1.38 14.36
N PRO A 119 14.48 0.68 15.47
CA PRO A 119 13.52 -0.24 16.08
C PRO A 119 12.28 0.45 16.63
N THR A 120 12.34 1.76 16.90
CA THR A 120 11.23 2.57 17.44
C THR A 120 10.42 3.29 16.38
N GLY A 121 10.84 3.22 15.11
CA GLY A 121 10.16 3.94 14.02
C GLY A 121 10.32 5.47 14.04
N ASN A 122 11.06 5.99 15.00
CA ASN A 122 11.26 7.44 15.20
C ASN A 122 12.55 7.88 14.49
N ASP A 123 12.56 7.89 13.15
CA ASP A 123 13.64 8.52 12.38
C ASP A 123 13.45 10.05 12.43
N PRO A 124 14.47 10.84 12.85
CA PRO A 124 14.41 12.31 12.82
C PRO A 124 14.05 12.89 11.43
N ARG A 125 14.28 12.10 10.38
CA ARG A 125 13.90 12.43 8.99
C ARG A 125 12.42 12.14 8.68
N ASP A 126 11.68 11.56 9.61
CA ASP A 126 10.24 11.28 9.49
C ASP A 126 9.36 12.40 10.07
N THR A 127 9.97 13.46 10.60
CA THR A 127 9.27 14.68 11.01
C THR A 127 8.82 15.43 9.75
N PRO A 128 7.56 15.87 9.66
CA PRO A 128 7.00 16.56 8.50
C PRO A 128 7.70 17.88 8.19
#